data_f3771de0f583b7f2e5183f058dcd3b35
#
_entry.id   f3771de0f583b7f2e5183f058dcd3b35
#
_cell.length_a   1.000
_cell.length_b   1.000
_cell.length_c   1.000
_cell.angle_alpha   90.00
_cell.angle_beta   90.00
_cell.angle_gamma   90.00
#
_symmetry.space_group_name_H-M   'P 1'
#
loop_
_entity.id
_entity.type
_entity.pdbx_description
1 polymer ?
#
loop_
_entity_poly.entity_id
_entity_poly.type
_entity_poly.pdbx_seq_one_letter_code
_entity_poly.pdbx_strand_id
1 'polypeptide(L)'
;MTTATVETISFLPIKEAETIPSFICITTTYKTDSQGRGKIKAEHKRGHDCTYRKTVDYQSELSSVENHYVAAIELIKTWPIELRKEEYWDIASRGSCNDHEYFMVRCTTR
;
A
#
# COMPACT_ATOMS: atom_id res chain seq x y z
N MET A 1 8.94 34.37 -23.20
CA MET A 1 8.60 34.00 -22.65
C MET A 1 7.94 33.38 -22.28
N THR A 2 7.85 32.77 -22.04
CA THR A 2 7.10 32.16 -21.72
C THR A 2 6.76 31.99 -20.79
N THR A 3 6.47 32.15 -20.72
CA THR A 3 5.67 31.94 -19.81
C THR A 3 5.54 30.76 -19.21
N ALA A 4 6.05 30.68 -18.22
CA ALA A 4 5.78 29.60 -17.40
C ALA A 4 4.36 29.34 -17.43
N THR A 5 4.08 28.30 -17.95
CA THR A 5 2.78 27.87 -17.95
C THR A 5 2.33 27.66 -16.57
N VAL A 6 1.44 28.40 -16.16
CA VAL A 6 0.79 28.13 -14.93
C VAL A 6 0.04 26.86 -15.15
N GLU A 7 0.51 25.83 -14.52
CA GLU A 7 -0.22 24.59 -14.59
C GLU A 7 -1.56 24.78 -13.94
N THR A 8 -2.58 24.48 -14.70
CA THR A 8 -3.92 24.49 -14.17
C THR A 8 -4.14 23.20 -13.40
N ILE A 9 -4.28 23.30 -12.11
CA ILE A 9 -4.64 22.16 -11.29
C ILE A 9 -6.15 22.06 -11.29
N SER A 10 -6.63 20.93 -11.79
CA SER A 10 -8.07 20.69 -11.83
C SER A 10 -8.47 19.78 -10.69
N PHE A 11 -9.47 20.18 -9.98
CA PHE A 11 -10.04 19.36 -8.91
C PHE A 11 -11.45 18.98 -9.29
N LEU A 12 -11.86 17.80 -8.88
CA LEU A 12 -13.25 17.41 -9.00
C LEU A 12 -14.10 18.27 -8.07
N PRO A 13 -15.33 18.59 -8.45
CA PRO A 13 -16.26 19.20 -7.52
C PRO A 13 -16.40 18.33 -6.28
N ILE A 14 -16.54 18.96 -5.12
CA ILE A 14 -16.64 18.22 -3.85
C ILE A 14 -17.70 17.12 -3.91
N LYS A 15 -18.83 17.41 -4.58
CA LYS A 15 -19.91 16.44 -4.69
C LYS A 15 -19.55 15.18 -5.49
N GLU A 16 -18.47 15.25 -6.26
CA GLU A 16 -18.02 14.11 -7.05
C GLU A 16 -16.92 13.33 -6.38
N ALA A 17 -16.56 13.69 -5.15
CA ALA A 17 -15.49 13.01 -4.43
C ALA A 17 -15.72 11.49 -4.33
N GLU A 18 -16.97 11.08 -4.21
CA GLU A 18 -17.31 9.66 -4.09
C GLU A 18 -17.10 8.88 -5.40
N THR A 19 -16.90 9.58 -6.51
CA THR A 19 -16.64 8.90 -7.78
C THR A 19 -15.17 8.48 -7.91
N ILE A 20 -14.31 8.98 -7.02
CA ILE A 20 -12.90 8.58 -7.02
C ILE A 20 -12.82 7.12 -6.61
N PRO A 21 -12.13 6.26 -7.40
CA PRO A 21 -12.03 4.85 -7.06
C PRO A 21 -11.45 4.66 -5.67
N SER A 22 -12.02 3.72 -4.93
CA SER A 22 -11.56 3.39 -3.59
C SER A 22 -10.90 2.03 -3.60
N PHE A 23 -9.67 1.96 -3.09
CA PHE A 23 -8.91 0.73 -3.01
C PHE A 23 -8.55 0.44 -1.56
N ILE A 24 -8.20 -0.81 -1.29
CA ILE A 24 -7.65 -1.18 0.01
C ILE A 24 -6.23 -0.62 0.06
N CYS A 25 -5.90 0.06 1.16
CA CYS A 25 -4.58 0.64 1.34
C CYS A 25 -3.75 -0.19 2.32
N ILE A 26 -2.58 -0.64 1.87
CA ILE A 26 -1.61 -1.30 2.72
C ILE A 26 -0.47 -0.32 2.94
N THR A 27 -0.12 -0.09 4.20
CA THR A 27 1.01 0.76 4.57
C THR A 27 2.16 -0.14 4.99
N THR A 28 3.34 0.10 4.45
CA THR A 28 4.53 -0.65 4.85
C THR A 28 5.57 0.30 5.44
N THR A 29 6.25 -0.15 6.48
CA THR A 29 7.19 0.66 7.22
C THR A 29 8.45 -0.14 7.50
N TYR A 30 9.61 0.45 7.24
CA TYR A 30 10.89 -0.14 7.63
C TYR A 30 11.11 0.10 9.12
N LYS A 31 11.60 -0.91 9.79
CA LYS A 31 12.00 -0.79 11.20
C LYS A 31 13.07 -1.82 11.51
N THR A 32 13.76 -1.63 12.63
CA THR A 32 14.75 -2.60 13.09
C THR A 32 14.21 -3.32 14.32
N ASP A 33 14.59 -4.59 14.48
CA ASP A 33 14.23 -5.34 15.68
C ASP A 33 15.22 -5.02 16.83
N SER A 34 15.05 -5.69 17.95
CA SER A 34 15.89 -5.46 19.13
C SER A 34 17.36 -5.81 18.89
N GLN A 35 17.65 -6.59 17.86
CA GLN A 35 19.01 -6.98 17.51
C GLN A 35 19.58 -6.15 16.35
N GLY A 36 18.86 -5.11 15.94
CA GLY A 36 19.30 -4.22 14.87
C GLY A 36 19.06 -4.75 13.47
N ARG A 37 18.34 -5.86 13.32
CA ARG A 37 18.04 -6.41 12.00
C ARG A 37 16.89 -5.68 11.35
N GLY A 38 17.01 -5.45 10.05
CA GLY A 38 15.98 -4.74 9.31
C GLY A 38 14.74 -5.59 9.08
N LYS A 39 13.60 -4.97 9.23
CA LYS A 39 12.28 -5.58 9.04
C LYS A 39 11.38 -4.63 8.30
N ILE A 40 10.43 -5.17 7.57
CA ILE A 40 9.36 -4.37 6.98
C ILE A 40 8.04 -4.86 7.56
N LYS A 41 7.28 -3.95 8.12
CA LYS A 41 5.95 -4.25 8.64
C LYS A 41 4.92 -3.77 7.63
N ALA A 42 4.06 -4.66 7.18
CA ALA A 42 2.92 -4.31 6.35
C ALA A 42 1.66 -4.32 7.20
N GLU A 43 0.79 -3.36 6.98
CA GLU A 43 -0.38 -3.18 7.82
C GLU A 43 -1.56 -2.69 7.01
N HIS A 44 -2.74 -3.24 7.30
CA HIS A 44 -4.00 -2.76 6.76
C HIS A 44 -5.01 -2.68 7.89
N LYS A 45 -5.54 -1.49 8.11
CA LYS A 45 -6.58 -1.27 9.13
C LYS A 45 -7.94 -1.38 8.48
N ARG A 46 -8.74 -2.32 8.98
CA ARG A 46 -10.07 -2.54 8.47
C ARG A 46 -11.10 -2.17 9.53
N GLY A 47 -11.15 -0.90 9.89
CA GLY A 47 -12.02 -0.42 10.95
C GLY A 47 -11.27 -0.21 12.25
N HIS A 48 -11.98 0.12 13.30
CA HIS A 48 -11.34 0.52 14.55
C HIS A 48 -10.65 -0.63 15.28
N ASP A 49 -11.23 -1.81 15.22
CA ASP A 49 -10.76 -2.95 16.02
C ASP A 49 -10.14 -4.07 15.20
N CYS A 50 -9.96 -3.86 13.90
CA CYS A 50 -9.44 -4.91 13.06
C CYS A 50 -8.26 -4.40 12.23
N THR A 51 -7.07 -4.89 12.57
CA THR A 51 -5.85 -4.55 11.86
C THR A 51 -5.16 -5.83 11.45
N TYR A 52 -4.84 -5.94 10.18
CA TYR A 52 -4.05 -7.06 9.65
C TYR A 52 -2.62 -6.60 9.52
N ARG A 53 -1.69 -7.41 10.03
CA ARG A 53 -0.26 -7.10 10.03
C ARG A 53 0.56 -8.29 9.61
N LYS A 54 1.65 -8.01 8.94
CA LYS A 54 2.66 -9.01 8.63
C LYS A 54 4.02 -8.33 8.63
N THR A 55 4.98 -8.92 9.33
CA THR A 55 6.35 -8.41 9.34
C THR A 55 7.24 -9.40 8.63
N VAL A 56 8.08 -8.92 7.73
CA VAL A 56 9.03 -9.76 6.99
C VAL A 56 10.45 -9.22 7.18
N ASP A 57 11.42 -10.09 6.95
CA ASP A 57 12.82 -9.70 7.02
C ASP A 57 13.19 -8.83 5.82
N TYR A 58 14.02 -7.83 6.04
CA TYR A 58 14.58 -7.03 4.97
C TYR A 58 15.62 -7.86 4.24
N GLN A 59 15.53 -7.92 2.92
CA GLN A 59 16.46 -8.69 2.10
C GLN A 59 17.42 -7.74 1.39
N SER A 60 18.71 -7.87 1.69
CA SER A 60 19.70 -6.95 1.15
C SER A 60 19.89 -7.05 -0.36
N GLU A 61 19.52 -8.17 -0.96
CA GLU A 61 19.61 -8.34 -2.40
C GLU A 61 18.49 -7.65 -3.18
N LEU A 62 17.48 -7.17 -2.47
CA LEU A 62 16.36 -6.46 -3.08
C LEU A 62 16.48 -4.96 -2.81
N SER A 63 15.89 -4.15 -3.65
CA SER A 63 15.83 -2.71 -3.41
C SER A 63 14.87 -2.43 -2.26
N SER A 64 14.90 -1.20 -1.76
CA SER A 64 13.98 -0.78 -0.69
C SER A 64 12.52 -0.98 -1.12
N VAL A 65 12.17 -0.52 -2.31
CA VAL A 65 10.80 -0.64 -2.82
C VAL A 65 10.40 -2.11 -2.96
N GLU A 66 11.31 -2.94 -3.45
CA GLU A 66 11.02 -4.37 -3.59
C GLU A 66 10.78 -5.03 -2.24
N ASN A 67 11.54 -4.64 -1.22
CA ASN A 67 11.33 -5.15 0.13
C ASN A 67 9.95 -4.78 0.66
N HIS A 68 9.54 -3.52 0.47
CA HIS A 68 8.22 -3.08 0.89
C HIS A 68 7.12 -3.83 0.13
N TYR A 69 7.35 -4.06 -1.16
CA TYR A 69 6.39 -4.79 -1.99
C TYR A 69 6.21 -6.24 -1.50
N VAL A 70 7.31 -6.90 -1.17
CA VAL A 70 7.27 -8.27 -0.64
C VAL A 70 6.41 -8.31 0.63
N ALA A 71 6.60 -7.33 1.53
CA ALA A 71 5.83 -7.27 2.77
C ALA A 71 4.33 -7.14 2.47
N ALA A 72 3.97 -6.30 1.51
CA ALA A 72 2.57 -6.11 1.14
C ALA A 72 1.96 -7.41 0.60
N ILE A 73 2.71 -8.12 -0.27
CA ILE A 73 2.24 -9.38 -0.83
C ILE A 73 2.07 -10.43 0.26
N GLU A 74 3.03 -10.52 1.19
CA GLU A 74 2.94 -11.48 2.27
C GLU A 74 1.75 -11.20 3.18
N LEU A 75 1.42 -9.92 3.39
CA LEU A 75 0.23 -9.56 4.14
C LEU A 75 -1.04 -10.04 3.44
N ILE A 76 -1.13 -9.79 2.13
CA ILE A 76 -2.31 -10.21 1.35
C ILE A 76 -2.50 -11.72 1.45
N LYS A 77 -1.41 -12.48 1.42
CA LYS A 77 -1.48 -13.94 1.54
C LYS A 77 -2.05 -14.41 2.87
N THR A 78 -1.95 -13.60 3.91
CA THR A 78 -2.45 -13.97 5.24
C THR A 78 -3.90 -13.55 5.48
N TRP A 79 -4.50 -12.82 4.55
CA TRP A 79 -5.88 -12.37 4.74
C TRP A 79 -6.84 -13.54 4.85
N PRO A 80 -7.91 -13.39 5.65
CA PRO A 80 -8.93 -14.44 5.74
C PRO A 80 -9.50 -14.79 4.37
N ILE A 81 -9.88 -16.04 4.23
CA ILE A 81 -10.38 -16.54 2.95
C ILE A 81 -11.60 -15.77 2.46
N GLU A 82 -12.38 -15.21 3.39
CA GLU A 82 -13.53 -14.37 3.05
C GLU A 82 -13.13 -13.10 2.33
N LEU A 83 -11.89 -12.61 2.60
CA LEU A 83 -11.37 -11.43 1.92
C LEU A 83 -10.69 -11.79 0.61
N ARG A 84 -10.15 -13.01 0.53
CA ARG A 84 -9.45 -13.45 -0.69
C ARG A 84 -10.39 -14.11 -1.67
N LYS A 85 -11.29 -14.96 -1.17
CA LYS A 85 -12.20 -15.76 -1.97
C LYS A 85 -11.47 -16.33 -3.19
N GLU A 86 -12.11 -16.36 -4.33
CA GLU A 86 -11.46 -16.76 -5.57
C GLU A 86 -11.17 -15.54 -6.44
N GLU A 87 -11.14 -14.38 -5.81
CA GLU A 87 -10.89 -13.13 -6.51
C GLU A 87 -9.41 -12.88 -6.62
N TYR A 88 -9.04 -12.11 -7.62
CA TYR A 88 -7.66 -11.73 -7.84
C TYR A 88 -7.39 -10.39 -7.20
N TRP A 89 -6.31 -10.34 -6.45
CA TRP A 89 -5.87 -9.10 -5.82
C TRP A 89 -4.66 -8.57 -6.58
N ASP A 90 -4.72 -7.31 -6.92
CA ASP A 90 -3.73 -6.67 -7.75
C ASP A 90 -3.32 -5.36 -7.10
N ILE A 91 -2.02 -5.10 -7.07
CA ILE A 91 -1.53 -3.82 -6.57
C ILE A 91 -1.61 -2.84 -7.72
N ALA A 92 -2.57 -1.93 -7.62
CA ALA A 92 -2.92 -1.02 -8.70
C ALA A 92 -2.02 0.20 -8.76
N SER A 93 -1.52 0.66 -7.61
CA SER A 93 -0.67 1.83 -7.57
C SER A 93 0.12 1.87 -6.27
N ARG A 94 1.09 2.75 -6.22
CA ARG A 94 1.99 2.89 -5.10
C ARG A 94 2.25 4.36 -4.83
N GLY A 95 2.41 4.71 -3.55
CA GLY A 95 2.84 6.03 -3.15
C GLY A 95 3.87 5.93 -2.04
N SER A 96 4.70 6.93 -1.93
CA SER A 96 5.74 7.00 -0.90
C SER A 96 5.58 8.27 -0.08
N CYS A 97 5.82 8.17 1.22
CA CYS A 97 5.77 9.32 2.10
C CYS A 97 6.69 9.05 3.29
N ASN A 98 7.77 9.83 3.37
CA ASN A 98 8.79 9.63 4.41
C ASN A 98 9.31 8.20 4.38
N ASP A 99 9.22 7.48 5.50
CA ASP A 99 9.72 6.11 5.62
C ASP A 99 8.66 5.06 5.32
N HIS A 100 7.53 5.49 4.77
CA HIS A 100 6.40 4.60 4.50
C HIS A 100 6.16 4.47 3.02
N GLU A 101 5.76 3.27 2.62
CA GLU A 101 5.22 3.04 1.29
C GLU A 101 3.76 2.67 1.43
N TYR A 102 2.97 3.10 0.48
CA TYR A 102 1.53 2.83 0.43
C TYR A 102 1.23 2.07 -0.85
N PHE A 103 0.57 0.94 -0.71
CA PHE A 103 0.16 0.13 -1.85
C PHE A 103 -1.35 0.10 -1.92
N MET A 104 -1.87 0.52 -3.06
CA MET A 104 -3.31 0.51 -3.30
C MET A 104 -3.67 -0.81 -3.95
N VAL A 105 -4.47 -1.61 -3.26
CA VAL A 105 -4.80 -2.96 -3.68
C VAL A 105 -6.22 -2.98 -4.22
N ARG A 106 -6.35 -3.54 -5.39
CA ARG A 106 -7.62 -3.65 -6.08
C ARG A 106 -8.03 -5.11 -6.15
N CYS A 107 -9.30 -5.37 -5.85
CA CYS A 107 -9.86 -6.69 -6.06
C CYS A 107 -10.38 -6.74 -7.49
N THR A 108 -9.92 -7.72 -8.25
CA THR A 108 -10.40 -7.91 -9.60
C THR A 108 -11.11 -9.24 -9.69
N THR A 109 -12.25 -9.25 -10.36
CA THR A 109 -12.95 -10.50 -10.65
C THR A 109 -12.68 -10.86 -12.10
N ARG A 110 -12.52 -12.12 -12.35
CA ARG A 110 -12.39 -12.57 -13.72
C ARG A 110 -13.74 -12.70 -14.38
#